data_285fec460c107bba1d9d1c6e93c4114e
#
_entry.id   285fec460c107bba1d9d1c6e93c4114e
#
_cell.length_a   1.000
_cell.length_b   1.000
_cell.length_c   1.000
_cell.angle_alpha   90.00
_cell.angle_beta   90.00
_cell.angle_gamma   90.00
#
_symmetry.space_group_name_H-M   'P 1'
#
loop_
_entity.id
_entity.type
_entity.pdbx_description
1 polymer ?
#
loop_
_entity_poly.entity_id
_entity_poly.type
_entity_poly.pdbx_seq_one_letter_code
_entity_poly.pdbx_strand_id
1 'polypeptide(L)'
;MSASHVEAYIIPETPVTALGDKLLVSIVVATSKSVTASISWHRGLLASVELKPGAREYVVEISAPRTPGSYELVLRVEGSVLDRARFRVVDAFNSVTRRLALVWHHHQAPNYLPSGLYHALWAFIHTCSEELAPYSKGPYYHHAVVLEKYREYRCTYNLSPSLLAQWVELIERGVKYNGGLLEPSSPCGEIVRKTLQMYRDAAARKQIDVLTSMYAHSIAGYLIEHLGAEDIVKEEVEYGAEITRRVVGVEPRGAWTPEMAFHMKLVDIYSDIGIEYTVLDNKCHLERSVGDRGSHLEPYVVKGEKGSLLVFFRDREISDALSFKNSFRSEIHAVRSAYEIALKIAEKLLAGGTLVVALDGENWMIFSQKPPLTAPFYEKLVSLLLACQRLGYLELATLRDLVKRADARRKLTHVPTTSWLCGFAKWHGEVRDHTIYWERAKRLYATVREYESEHGRDEVSKRARWALWHSLDSDYWWAEFWNPRVIDAWLQVVEELLKPATLKSH
;
A
#
# COMPACT_ATOMS: atom_id res chain seq x y z
N MET A 1 -40.75 12.45 19.89
CA MET A 1 -40.12 11.29 20.57
C MET A 1 -39.01 10.81 19.67
N SER A 2 -37.75 11.07 20.04
CA SER A 2 -36.58 10.59 19.27
C SER A 2 -36.67 9.05 19.29
N ALA A 3 -36.72 8.43 18.12
CA ALA A 3 -36.63 6.99 18.00
C ALA A 3 -35.35 6.52 18.72
N SER A 4 -35.48 5.62 19.67
CA SER A 4 -34.37 5.04 20.41
C SER A 4 -33.46 4.32 19.42
N HIS A 5 -32.37 4.98 19.03
CA HIS A 5 -31.41 4.42 18.06
C HIS A 5 -30.50 3.44 18.80
N VAL A 6 -30.58 2.17 18.44
CA VAL A 6 -29.64 1.13 18.86
C VAL A 6 -28.84 0.70 17.65
N GLU A 7 -27.55 0.88 17.69
CA GLU A 7 -26.61 0.32 16.73
C GLU A 7 -25.76 -0.71 17.45
N ALA A 8 -25.76 -1.96 16.99
CA ALA A 8 -24.99 -3.02 17.61
C ALA A 8 -24.52 -4.04 16.57
N TYR A 9 -23.31 -4.53 16.75
CA TYR A 9 -22.67 -5.53 15.90
C TYR A 9 -22.05 -6.64 16.73
N ILE A 10 -21.94 -7.83 16.12
CA ILE A 10 -21.30 -8.99 16.71
C ILE A 10 -20.00 -9.30 15.97
N ILE A 11 -18.93 -9.48 16.73
CA ILE A 11 -17.57 -9.65 16.20
C ILE A 11 -16.90 -10.82 16.93
N PRO A 12 -16.81 -12.00 16.31
CA PRO A 12 -15.93 -13.06 16.83
C PRO A 12 -14.50 -12.58 16.93
N GLU A 13 -13.75 -12.98 17.95
CA GLU A 13 -12.35 -12.61 18.15
C GLU A 13 -11.47 -13.09 16.98
N THR A 14 -11.83 -14.21 16.38
CA THR A 14 -11.19 -14.75 15.19
C THR A 14 -12.24 -15.21 14.18
N PRO A 15 -12.01 -15.00 12.88
CA PRO A 15 -12.90 -15.48 11.82
C PRO A 15 -12.85 -17.00 11.62
N VAL A 16 -11.90 -17.69 12.27
CA VAL A 16 -11.71 -19.14 12.21
C VAL A 16 -11.46 -19.67 13.62
N THR A 17 -12.02 -20.83 13.94
CA THR A 17 -11.80 -21.53 15.21
C THR A 17 -11.67 -23.04 14.98
N ALA A 18 -11.10 -23.79 15.93
CA ALA A 18 -11.08 -25.24 15.87
C ALA A 18 -12.38 -25.86 16.42
N LEU A 19 -12.54 -27.16 16.14
CA LEU A 19 -13.70 -27.93 16.57
C LEU A 19 -13.88 -27.91 18.09
N GLY A 20 -15.02 -27.44 18.56
CA GLY A 20 -15.40 -27.46 19.98
C GLY A 20 -14.59 -26.49 20.86
N ASP A 21 -13.70 -25.68 20.29
CA ASP A 21 -12.95 -24.68 21.03
C ASP A 21 -13.84 -23.57 21.57
N LYS A 22 -13.33 -22.86 22.57
CA LYS A 22 -13.95 -21.63 23.06
C LYS A 22 -13.70 -20.50 22.07
N LEU A 23 -14.75 -19.79 21.71
CA LEU A 23 -14.72 -18.61 20.86
C LEU A 23 -15.21 -17.40 21.64
N LEU A 24 -14.38 -16.40 21.82
CA LEU A 24 -14.80 -15.13 22.35
C LEU A 24 -15.50 -14.31 21.26
N VAL A 25 -16.61 -13.71 21.63
CA VAL A 25 -17.46 -12.94 20.74
C VAL A 25 -17.75 -11.60 21.40
N SER A 26 -17.35 -10.52 20.74
CA SER A 26 -17.66 -9.16 21.17
C SER A 26 -19.01 -8.71 20.63
N ILE A 27 -19.82 -8.06 21.46
CA ILE A 27 -20.95 -7.24 21.05
C ILE A 27 -20.50 -5.78 21.21
N VAL A 28 -20.31 -5.08 20.10
CA VAL A 28 -20.03 -3.64 20.10
C VAL A 28 -21.34 -2.90 19.89
N VAL A 29 -21.66 -1.96 20.78
CA VAL A 29 -22.97 -1.31 20.82
C VAL A 29 -22.85 0.18 21.10
N ALA A 30 -23.73 0.95 20.46
CA ALA A 30 -24.06 2.33 20.81
C ALA A 30 -25.58 2.43 21.01
N THR A 31 -26.02 2.72 22.22
CA THR A 31 -27.46 2.78 22.59
C THR A 31 -27.71 3.91 23.57
N SER A 32 -28.91 4.50 23.48
CA SER A 32 -29.36 5.56 24.42
C SER A 32 -30.12 5.00 25.62
N LYS A 33 -30.48 3.70 25.61
CA LYS A 33 -31.22 3.03 26.71
C LYS A 33 -30.65 1.65 26.98
N SER A 34 -31.01 1.08 28.16
CA SER A 34 -30.74 -0.34 28.44
C SER A 34 -31.64 -1.22 27.56
N VAL A 35 -31.01 -2.21 26.92
CA VAL A 35 -31.71 -3.17 26.05
C VAL A 35 -31.14 -4.58 26.25
N THR A 36 -31.96 -5.61 26.03
CA THR A 36 -31.48 -6.99 26.08
C THR A 36 -31.08 -7.47 24.70
N ALA A 37 -29.84 -7.94 24.60
CA ALA A 37 -29.31 -8.60 23.41
C ALA A 37 -29.22 -10.12 23.61
N SER A 38 -29.46 -10.86 22.54
CA SER A 38 -29.24 -12.30 22.50
C SER A 38 -28.39 -12.71 21.32
N ILE A 39 -27.48 -13.67 21.53
CA ILE A 39 -26.70 -14.32 20.51
C ILE A 39 -27.24 -15.72 20.30
N SER A 40 -27.45 -16.09 19.04
CA SER A 40 -27.89 -17.43 18.68
C SER A 40 -27.20 -17.93 17.45
N TRP A 41 -27.11 -19.24 17.28
CA TRP A 41 -26.82 -19.84 15.97
C TRP A 41 -27.96 -20.82 15.62
N HIS A 42 -28.30 -20.93 14.33
CA HIS A 42 -29.51 -21.67 13.91
C HIS A 42 -30.74 -21.26 14.72
N ARG A 43 -31.25 -22.15 15.60
CA ARG A 43 -32.39 -21.91 16.49
C ARG A 43 -32.04 -21.93 17.99
N GLY A 44 -30.74 -22.15 18.31
CA GLY A 44 -30.27 -22.26 19.70
C GLY A 44 -29.81 -20.93 20.27
N LEU A 45 -30.30 -20.54 21.44
CA LEU A 45 -29.78 -19.42 22.21
C LEU A 45 -28.39 -19.80 22.78
N LEU A 46 -27.37 -18.97 22.56
CA LEU A 46 -26.04 -19.15 23.11
C LEU A 46 -25.76 -18.27 24.31
N ALA A 47 -26.20 -17.02 24.27
CA ALA A 47 -26.01 -16.06 25.33
C ALA A 47 -27.08 -14.97 25.31
N SER A 48 -27.31 -14.36 26.47
CA SER A 48 -28.15 -13.18 26.64
C SER A 48 -27.40 -12.16 27.50
N VAL A 49 -27.38 -10.89 27.08
CA VAL A 49 -26.61 -9.81 27.72
C VAL A 49 -27.47 -8.55 27.82
N GLU A 50 -27.48 -7.91 28.98
CA GLU A 50 -28.03 -6.56 29.13
C GLU A 50 -27.03 -5.52 28.66
N LEU A 51 -27.37 -4.78 27.62
CA LEU A 51 -26.58 -3.68 27.04
C LEU A 51 -27.00 -2.37 27.72
N LYS A 52 -26.07 -1.69 28.35
CA LYS A 52 -26.29 -0.41 29.05
C LYS A 52 -26.09 0.79 28.09
N PRO A 53 -26.71 1.96 28.39
CA PRO A 53 -26.52 3.16 27.59
C PRO A 53 -25.06 3.56 27.41
N GLY A 54 -24.76 4.16 26.25
CA GLY A 54 -23.44 4.59 25.83
C GLY A 54 -22.85 3.71 24.73
N ALA A 55 -21.62 4.02 24.33
CA ALA A 55 -20.82 3.16 23.46
C ALA A 55 -19.99 2.21 24.31
N ARG A 56 -20.19 0.89 24.12
CA ARG A 56 -19.57 -0.16 24.95
C ARG A 56 -19.28 -1.42 24.13
N GLU A 57 -18.37 -2.22 24.67
CA GLU A 57 -18.09 -3.58 24.22
C GLU A 57 -18.41 -4.58 25.35
N TYR A 58 -19.08 -5.65 24.98
CA TYR A 58 -19.39 -6.79 25.85
C TYR A 58 -18.78 -8.04 25.23
N VAL A 59 -18.09 -8.84 26.02
CA VAL A 59 -17.46 -10.07 25.54
C VAL A 59 -18.21 -11.26 26.14
N VAL A 60 -18.59 -12.19 25.30
CA VAL A 60 -19.21 -13.48 25.70
C VAL A 60 -18.38 -14.63 25.16
N GLU A 61 -18.28 -15.71 25.93
CA GLU A 61 -17.63 -16.95 25.52
C GLU A 61 -18.70 -17.93 25.03
N ILE A 62 -18.49 -18.50 23.86
CA ILE A 62 -19.33 -19.57 23.32
C ILE A 62 -18.49 -20.79 22.97
N SER A 63 -19.07 -21.97 22.89
CA SER A 63 -18.37 -23.16 22.36
C SER A 63 -18.61 -23.26 20.88
N ALA A 64 -17.53 -23.44 20.11
CA ALA A 64 -17.59 -23.67 18.66
C ALA A 64 -18.28 -25.02 18.36
N PRO A 65 -18.91 -25.14 17.18
CA PRO A 65 -19.47 -26.43 16.73
C PRO A 65 -18.38 -27.53 16.65
N ARG A 66 -18.83 -28.78 16.78
CA ARG A 66 -17.94 -29.96 16.72
C ARG A 66 -17.87 -30.57 15.32
N THR A 67 -18.33 -29.87 14.30
CA THR A 67 -18.23 -30.26 12.89
C THR A 67 -17.61 -29.15 12.08
N PRO A 68 -16.71 -29.44 11.13
CA PRO A 68 -16.13 -28.40 10.26
C PRO A 68 -17.21 -27.77 9.39
N GLY A 69 -17.08 -26.47 9.13
CA GLY A 69 -18.05 -25.79 8.28
C GLY A 69 -18.04 -24.27 8.43
N SER A 70 -19.00 -23.65 7.76
CA SER A 70 -19.33 -22.24 7.90
C SER A 70 -20.52 -22.08 8.80
N TYR A 71 -20.42 -21.24 9.80
CA TYR A 71 -21.47 -20.97 10.78
C TYR A 71 -21.78 -19.49 10.84
N GLU A 72 -23.00 -19.16 11.27
CA GLU A 72 -23.47 -17.79 11.39
C GLU A 72 -23.99 -17.53 12.78
N LEU A 73 -23.45 -16.53 13.46
CA LEU A 73 -24.00 -15.98 14.69
C LEU A 73 -25.00 -14.88 14.32
N VAL A 74 -26.12 -14.88 15.04
CA VAL A 74 -27.18 -13.89 14.86
C VAL A 74 -27.32 -13.09 16.15
N LEU A 75 -27.11 -11.77 16.05
CA LEU A 75 -27.41 -10.83 17.15
C LEU A 75 -28.83 -10.31 17.03
N ARG A 76 -29.60 -10.49 18.09
CA ARG A 76 -30.93 -9.90 18.25
C ARG A 76 -30.94 -8.94 19.44
N VAL A 77 -31.59 -7.81 19.25
CA VAL A 77 -31.86 -6.85 20.34
C VAL A 77 -33.35 -6.63 20.40
N GLU A 78 -33.94 -6.84 21.58
CA GLU A 78 -35.40 -6.76 21.79
C GLU A 78 -36.17 -7.57 20.72
N GLY A 79 -35.67 -8.76 20.36
CA GLY A 79 -36.27 -9.67 19.38
C GLY A 79 -35.94 -9.39 17.91
N SER A 80 -35.47 -8.20 17.58
CA SER A 80 -35.09 -7.79 16.20
C SER A 80 -33.68 -8.20 15.86
N VAL A 81 -33.43 -8.74 14.65
CA VAL A 81 -32.07 -9.05 14.15
C VAL A 81 -31.36 -7.75 13.77
N LEU A 82 -30.25 -7.47 14.41
CA LEU A 82 -29.41 -6.30 14.13
C LEU A 82 -28.17 -6.65 13.28
N ASP A 83 -27.56 -7.80 13.55
CA ASP A 83 -26.34 -8.20 12.80
C ASP A 83 -26.23 -9.73 12.67
N ARG A 84 -25.41 -10.15 11.72
CA ARG A 84 -25.05 -11.54 11.44
C ARG A 84 -23.57 -11.62 11.16
N ALA A 85 -22.83 -12.45 11.90
CA ALA A 85 -21.40 -12.67 11.68
C ALA A 85 -21.14 -14.14 11.34
N ARG A 86 -20.56 -14.37 10.18
CA ARG A 86 -20.09 -15.72 9.79
C ARG A 86 -18.72 -15.99 10.39
N PHE A 87 -18.44 -17.25 10.69
CA PHE A 87 -17.11 -17.73 11.05
C PHE A 87 -16.90 -19.15 10.53
N ARG A 88 -15.67 -19.60 10.47
CA ARG A 88 -15.29 -20.94 10.01
C ARG A 88 -14.87 -21.79 11.19
N VAL A 89 -15.29 -23.05 11.16
CA VAL A 89 -14.79 -24.11 12.04
C VAL A 89 -13.99 -25.08 11.20
N VAL A 90 -12.76 -25.38 11.62
CA VAL A 90 -11.81 -26.26 10.92
C VAL A 90 -11.32 -27.36 11.84
N ASP A 91 -10.92 -28.52 11.28
CA ASP A 91 -10.47 -29.68 12.07
C ASP A 91 -9.16 -29.40 12.81
N ALA A 92 -8.19 -28.79 12.12
CA ALA A 92 -6.89 -28.45 12.69
C ALA A 92 -6.24 -27.28 11.94
N PHE A 93 -5.43 -26.50 12.64
CA PHE A 93 -4.72 -25.36 12.04
C PHE A 93 -3.41 -25.77 11.35
N ASN A 94 -2.76 -26.84 11.78
CA ASN A 94 -1.40 -27.21 11.37
C ASN A 94 -1.33 -28.10 10.11
N SER A 95 -2.45 -28.39 9.47
CA SER A 95 -2.49 -29.26 8.29
C SER A 95 -1.91 -28.63 7.02
N VAL A 96 -1.92 -27.31 6.93
CA VAL A 96 -1.41 -26.54 5.79
C VAL A 96 -0.78 -25.24 6.24
N THR A 97 0.23 -24.78 5.50
CA THR A 97 0.86 -23.48 5.75
C THR A 97 0.03 -22.36 5.16
N ARG A 98 -0.28 -21.36 5.97
CA ARG A 98 -1.04 -20.17 5.58
C ARG A 98 -0.23 -18.93 5.94
N ARG A 99 0.08 -18.10 4.95
CA ARG A 99 0.85 -16.87 5.14
C ARG A 99 0.12 -15.68 4.54
N LEU A 100 0.18 -14.56 5.24
CA LEU A 100 -0.36 -13.28 4.78
C LEU A 100 0.76 -12.25 4.75
N ALA A 101 0.98 -11.62 3.59
CA ALA A 101 1.80 -10.44 3.45
C ALA A 101 0.92 -9.23 3.13
N LEU A 102 0.92 -8.25 4.03
CA LEU A 102 0.34 -6.93 3.77
C LEU A 102 1.46 -6.02 3.26
N VAL A 103 1.25 -5.41 2.10
CA VAL A 103 2.21 -4.51 1.44
C VAL A 103 1.57 -3.13 1.30
N TRP A 104 2.14 -2.15 1.99
CA TRP A 104 1.67 -0.78 2.03
C TRP A 104 2.57 0.09 1.17
N HIS A 105 2.00 0.69 0.13
CA HIS A 105 2.69 1.66 -0.71
C HIS A 105 2.45 3.05 -0.16
N HIS A 106 3.47 3.67 0.42
CA HIS A 106 3.47 5.06 0.85
C HIS A 106 4.23 5.89 -0.17
N HIS A 107 3.53 6.72 -0.89
CA HIS A 107 4.09 7.51 -1.95
C HIS A 107 3.62 8.96 -1.91
N GLN A 108 4.54 9.84 -2.27
CA GLN A 108 4.24 11.21 -2.69
C GLN A 108 5.19 11.60 -3.81
N ALA A 109 4.64 12.14 -4.87
CA ALA A 109 5.42 12.78 -5.92
C ALA A 109 6.39 13.82 -5.35
N PRO A 110 7.53 14.12 -6.01
CA PRO A 110 8.33 15.29 -5.68
C PRO A 110 7.49 16.57 -5.84
N ASN A 111 6.92 17.06 -4.73
CA ASN A 111 5.95 18.16 -4.73
C ASN A 111 6.58 19.55 -4.85
N TYR A 112 7.72 19.67 -5.53
CA TYR A 112 8.44 20.93 -5.74
C TYR A 112 8.76 21.18 -7.22
N LEU A 113 8.92 22.44 -7.55
CA LEU A 113 9.28 22.94 -8.87
C LEU A 113 10.81 23.00 -9.03
N PRO A 114 11.35 23.24 -10.24
CA PRO A 114 12.79 23.40 -10.47
C PRO A 114 13.46 24.48 -9.60
N SER A 115 12.70 25.46 -9.13
CA SER A 115 13.16 26.49 -8.20
C SER A 115 13.37 26.01 -6.77
N GLY A 116 12.99 24.76 -6.44
CA GLY A 116 12.93 24.24 -5.09
C GLY A 116 11.70 24.70 -4.29
N LEU A 117 10.79 25.43 -4.92
CA LEU A 117 9.54 25.86 -4.28
C LEU A 117 8.52 24.72 -4.30
N TYR A 118 8.02 24.35 -3.15
CA TYR A 118 6.94 23.38 -3.02
C TYR A 118 5.61 23.96 -3.52
N HIS A 119 5.03 23.35 -4.54
CA HIS A 119 3.71 23.72 -5.04
C HIS A 119 2.57 23.01 -4.28
N ALA A 120 2.89 21.92 -3.57
CA ALA A 120 2.01 21.18 -2.69
C ALA A 120 2.79 20.63 -1.48
N LEU A 121 2.10 20.38 -0.37
CA LEU A 121 2.70 19.91 0.89
C LEU A 121 2.20 18.51 1.29
N TRP A 122 1.77 17.69 0.33
CA TRP A 122 1.09 16.41 0.61
C TRP A 122 1.92 15.45 1.45
N ALA A 123 3.24 15.36 1.22
CA ALA A 123 4.14 14.55 2.03
C ALA A 123 4.10 14.88 3.52
N PHE A 124 3.83 16.15 3.84
CA PHE A 124 3.76 16.64 5.22
C PHE A 124 2.34 16.64 5.75
N ILE A 125 1.34 17.01 4.95
CA ILE A 125 -0.08 16.95 5.31
C ILE A 125 -0.46 15.52 5.71
N HIS A 126 -0.13 14.52 4.88
CA HIS A 126 -0.44 13.12 5.17
C HIS A 126 0.41 12.52 6.31
N THR A 127 1.32 13.28 6.88
CA THR A 127 2.08 12.90 8.07
C THR A 127 1.57 13.61 9.32
N CYS A 128 1.43 14.95 9.29
CA CYS A 128 1.28 15.77 10.48
C CYS A 128 -0.09 16.40 10.68
N SER A 129 -0.95 16.49 9.65
CA SER A 129 -2.30 17.02 9.81
C SER A 129 -3.22 16.06 10.57
N GLU A 130 -4.34 16.62 11.08
CA GLU A 130 -5.30 15.83 11.86
C GLU A 130 -6.39 15.18 10.99
N GLU A 131 -6.00 14.65 9.82
CA GLU A 131 -6.91 14.02 8.86
C GLU A 131 -7.65 12.82 9.45
N LEU A 132 -6.97 12.08 10.33
CA LEU A 132 -7.52 10.91 11.01
C LEU A 132 -7.88 11.19 12.47
N ALA A 133 -8.04 12.46 12.84
CA ALA A 133 -8.49 12.83 14.19
C ALA A 133 -9.84 12.17 14.53
N PRO A 134 -10.07 11.76 15.79
CA PRO A 134 -9.20 11.94 16.94
C PRO A 134 -8.11 10.87 17.12
N TYR A 135 -8.01 9.87 16.25
CA TYR A 135 -7.17 8.68 16.46
C TYR A 135 -5.69 8.92 16.19
N SER A 136 -5.37 9.77 15.18
CA SER A 136 -4.00 9.98 14.72
C SER A 136 -3.84 11.34 14.05
N LYS A 137 -2.64 11.63 13.59
CA LYS A 137 -2.33 12.79 12.75
C LYS A 137 -2.72 12.51 11.29
N GLY A 138 -1.81 12.06 10.46
CA GLY A 138 -2.08 11.63 9.10
C GLY A 138 -1.83 10.12 8.91
N PRO A 139 -2.15 9.57 7.74
CA PRO A 139 -2.01 8.14 7.48
C PRO A 139 -0.59 7.61 7.73
N TYR A 140 0.45 8.31 7.29
CA TYR A 140 1.83 7.85 7.50
C TYR A 140 2.21 7.75 8.97
N TYR A 141 1.81 8.75 9.79
CA TYR A 141 2.01 8.71 11.23
C TYR A 141 1.16 7.60 11.88
N HIS A 142 -0.09 7.45 11.46
CA HIS A 142 -0.98 6.42 12.02
C HIS A 142 -0.43 5.01 11.79
N HIS A 143 0.03 4.69 10.56
CA HIS A 143 0.68 3.41 10.27
C HIS A 143 1.90 3.16 11.17
N ALA A 144 2.73 4.18 11.37
CA ALA A 144 3.89 4.08 12.26
C ALA A 144 3.49 3.83 13.73
N VAL A 145 2.44 4.48 14.22
CA VAL A 145 1.88 4.25 15.56
C VAL A 145 1.34 2.82 15.70
N VAL A 146 0.66 2.30 14.68
CA VAL A 146 0.17 0.91 14.68
C VAL A 146 1.33 -0.09 14.76
N LEU A 147 2.46 0.17 14.08
CA LEU A 147 3.67 -0.66 14.20
C LEU A 147 4.26 -0.64 15.61
N GLU A 148 4.27 0.51 16.28
CA GLU A 148 4.74 0.60 17.66
C GLU A 148 3.79 -0.10 18.66
N LYS A 149 2.49 0.04 18.45
CA LYS A 149 1.44 -0.58 19.28
C LYS A 149 1.42 -2.10 19.14
N TYR A 150 1.63 -2.61 17.94
CA TYR A 150 1.54 -4.04 17.61
C TYR A 150 2.89 -4.57 17.10
N ARG A 151 3.86 -4.75 17.97
CA ARG A 151 5.23 -5.18 17.61
C ARG A 151 5.32 -6.57 16.98
N GLU A 152 4.31 -7.40 17.15
CA GLU A 152 4.17 -8.71 16.49
C GLU A 152 3.67 -8.60 15.04
N TYR A 153 3.11 -7.45 14.66
CA TYR A 153 2.58 -7.19 13.33
C TYR A 153 3.70 -7.06 12.32
N ARG A 154 3.86 -8.07 11.48
CA ARG A 154 4.86 -8.10 10.41
C ARG A 154 4.22 -7.76 9.08
N CYS A 155 4.79 -6.83 8.33
CA CYS A 155 4.29 -6.38 7.03
C CYS A 155 5.42 -5.78 6.20
N THR A 156 5.11 -5.39 4.97
CA THR A 156 6.06 -4.78 4.03
C THR A 156 5.61 -3.35 3.71
N TYR A 157 6.55 -2.43 3.66
CA TYR A 157 6.31 -1.04 3.23
C TYR A 157 7.16 -0.72 2.01
N ASN A 158 6.58 -0.08 1.02
CA ASN A 158 7.31 0.81 0.16
C ASN A 158 7.18 2.22 0.75
N LEU A 159 8.27 2.77 1.24
CA LEU A 159 8.39 4.19 1.56
C LEU A 159 9.06 4.82 0.33
N SER A 160 8.29 5.46 -0.55
CA SER A 160 8.84 5.92 -1.81
C SER A 160 10.05 6.83 -1.61
N PRO A 161 11.09 6.72 -2.45
CA PRO A 161 12.30 7.53 -2.30
C PRO A 161 12.04 9.03 -2.31
N SER A 162 11.07 9.48 -3.11
CA SER A 162 10.65 10.88 -3.16
C SER A 162 9.98 11.35 -1.86
N LEU A 163 9.16 10.51 -1.23
CA LEU A 163 8.59 10.80 0.09
C LEU A 163 9.69 10.91 1.15
N LEU A 164 10.62 9.95 1.18
CA LEU A 164 11.73 9.94 2.11
C LEU A 164 12.64 11.17 1.94
N ALA A 165 12.92 11.56 0.70
CA ALA A 165 13.73 12.75 0.40
C ALA A 165 13.05 14.04 0.91
N GLN A 166 11.75 14.19 0.70
CA GLN A 166 10.98 15.34 1.18
C GLN A 166 10.94 15.38 2.73
N TRP A 167 10.77 14.24 3.40
CA TRP A 167 10.85 14.20 4.86
C TRP A 167 12.22 14.64 5.39
N VAL A 168 13.31 14.15 4.77
CA VAL A 168 14.68 14.54 5.14
C VAL A 168 14.90 16.03 4.91
N GLU A 169 14.45 16.58 3.79
CA GLU A 169 14.58 18.00 3.49
C GLU A 169 13.88 18.86 4.56
N LEU A 170 12.64 18.53 4.94
CA LEU A 170 11.97 19.23 6.02
C LEU A 170 12.73 19.12 7.33
N ILE A 171 13.20 17.94 7.70
CA ILE A 171 13.89 17.69 8.97
C ILE A 171 15.22 18.46 9.08
N GLU A 172 15.95 18.56 7.96
CA GLU A 172 17.30 19.16 7.94
C GLU A 172 17.32 20.64 7.65
N ARG A 173 16.45 21.12 6.75
CA ARG A 173 16.55 22.49 6.19
C ARG A 173 15.26 23.28 6.22
N GLY A 174 14.12 22.59 6.40
CA GLY A 174 12.82 23.17 6.12
C GLY A 174 12.49 23.25 4.64
N VAL A 175 11.23 23.49 4.31
CA VAL A 175 10.76 23.55 2.92
C VAL A 175 10.04 24.84 2.63
N LYS A 176 10.38 25.48 1.50
CA LYS A 176 9.75 26.72 1.03
C LYS A 176 8.49 26.40 0.23
N TYR A 177 7.42 27.11 0.49
CA TYR A 177 6.16 27.01 -0.25
C TYR A 177 5.52 28.40 -0.38
N ASN A 178 4.43 28.52 -1.15
CA ASN A 178 3.78 29.82 -1.38
C ASN A 178 3.31 30.53 -0.10
N GLY A 179 3.07 29.80 0.99
CA GLY A 179 2.68 30.34 2.30
C GLY A 179 3.87 30.71 3.20
N GLY A 180 5.12 30.51 2.77
CA GLY A 180 6.31 30.81 3.56
C GLY A 180 7.31 29.67 3.66
N LEU A 181 7.84 29.45 4.84
CA LEU A 181 8.79 28.37 5.17
C LEU A 181 8.17 27.45 6.22
N LEU A 182 8.13 26.17 5.94
CA LEU A 182 7.84 25.14 6.94
C LEU A 182 9.17 24.77 7.61
N GLU A 183 9.33 25.18 8.87
CA GLU A 183 10.57 25.04 9.62
C GLU A 183 10.78 23.63 10.16
N PRO A 184 12.05 23.16 10.30
CA PRO A 184 12.37 21.89 10.94
C PRO A 184 11.87 21.79 12.40
N SER A 185 11.83 22.92 13.11
CA SER A 185 11.36 23.07 14.50
C SER A 185 9.84 23.25 14.62
N SER A 186 9.12 23.27 13.50
CA SER A 186 7.66 23.35 13.53
C SER A 186 7.03 22.09 14.13
N PRO A 187 5.81 22.15 14.66
CA PRO A 187 5.11 20.93 15.11
C PRO A 187 5.04 19.84 14.05
N CYS A 188 4.90 20.21 12.77
CA CYS A 188 4.93 19.25 11.67
C CYS A 188 6.31 18.63 11.47
N GLY A 189 7.40 19.42 11.53
CA GLY A 189 8.77 18.91 11.44
C GLY A 189 9.07 17.88 12.53
N GLU A 190 8.61 18.12 13.76
CA GLU A 190 8.74 17.17 14.87
C GLU A 190 7.96 15.87 14.62
N ILE A 191 6.72 15.95 14.11
CA ILE A 191 5.91 14.77 13.79
C ILE A 191 6.54 13.96 12.65
N VAL A 192 7.05 14.62 11.60
CA VAL A 192 7.74 13.94 10.48
C VAL A 192 9.01 13.24 10.99
N ARG A 193 9.82 13.90 11.82
CA ARG A 193 11.02 13.31 12.43
C ARG A 193 10.67 12.07 13.25
N LYS A 194 9.65 12.16 14.10
CA LYS A 194 9.15 11.04 14.91
C LYS A 194 8.64 9.90 14.04
N THR A 195 7.90 10.20 12.98
CA THR A 195 7.35 9.22 12.04
C THR A 195 8.46 8.43 11.36
N LEU A 196 9.45 9.14 10.80
CA LEU A 196 10.61 8.50 10.17
C LEU A 196 11.39 7.62 11.17
N GLN A 197 11.57 8.08 12.41
CA GLN A 197 12.26 7.30 13.42
C GLN A 197 11.50 6.01 13.76
N MET A 198 10.18 6.04 13.89
CA MET A 198 9.37 4.84 14.13
C MET A 198 9.50 3.80 12.98
N TYR A 199 9.55 4.24 11.72
CA TYR A 199 9.81 3.33 10.59
C TYR A 199 11.24 2.74 10.62
N ARG A 200 12.26 3.57 10.93
CA ARG A 200 13.63 3.10 11.11
C ARG A 200 13.73 2.02 12.20
N ASP A 201 13.10 2.27 13.33
CA ASP A 201 13.10 1.33 14.45
C ASP A 201 12.37 0.03 14.11
N ALA A 202 11.24 0.11 13.42
CA ALA A 202 10.50 -1.06 12.92
C ALA A 202 11.33 -1.88 11.93
N ALA A 203 12.06 -1.21 11.03
CA ALA A 203 12.96 -1.86 10.07
C ALA A 203 14.16 -2.51 10.77
N ALA A 204 14.79 -1.80 11.72
CA ALA A 204 15.94 -2.30 12.49
C ALA A 204 15.61 -3.57 13.31
N ARG A 205 14.41 -3.64 13.92
CA ARG A 205 13.93 -4.84 14.61
C ARG A 205 13.32 -5.90 13.68
N LYS A 206 13.44 -5.71 12.35
CA LYS A 206 12.94 -6.63 11.32
C LYS A 206 11.43 -6.89 11.39
N GLN A 207 10.68 -5.98 11.96
CA GLN A 207 9.22 -6.02 11.99
C GLN A 207 8.65 -5.72 10.60
N ILE A 208 9.29 -4.83 9.86
CA ILE A 208 8.93 -4.51 8.49
C ILE A 208 10.05 -4.85 7.51
N ASP A 209 9.66 -5.18 6.30
CA ASP A 209 10.52 -5.14 5.12
C ASP A 209 10.28 -3.82 4.38
N VAL A 210 11.34 -3.20 3.86
CA VAL A 210 11.25 -1.92 3.16
C VAL A 210 11.67 -2.12 1.71
N LEU A 211 10.72 -1.88 0.81
CA LEU A 211 10.93 -1.87 -0.63
C LEU A 211 11.44 -0.51 -1.07
N THR A 212 12.34 -0.50 -2.05
CA THR A 212 12.63 0.70 -2.82
C THR A 212 11.64 0.89 -3.97
N SER A 213 11.81 1.97 -4.73
CA SER A 213 11.06 2.27 -5.95
C SER A 213 11.89 3.21 -6.84
N MET A 214 11.38 3.54 -8.02
CA MET A 214 11.88 4.65 -8.82
C MET A 214 11.69 5.96 -8.05
N TYR A 215 12.67 6.85 -8.16
CA TYR A 215 12.68 8.11 -7.40
C TYR A 215 11.45 8.97 -7.67
N ALA A 216 11.20 9.27 -8.93
CA ALA A 216 10.09 10.10 -9.37
C ALA A 216 8.83 9.28 -9.71
N HIS A 217 8.78 8.00 -9.32
CA HIS A 217 7.62 7.14 -9.55
C HIS A 217 7.19 7.01 -11.02
N SER A 218 8.15 7.08 -11.94
CA SER A 218 7.87 7.01 -13.38
C SER A 218 7.30 5.63 -13.78
N ILE A 219 6.46 5.60 -14.82
CA ILE A 219 5.73 4.39 -15.27
C ILE A 219 6.68 3.50 -16.08
N ALA A 220 7.51 2.71 -15.42
CA ALA A 220 8.62 1.97 -16.00
C ALA A 220 8.25 1.19 -17.27
N GLY A 221 7.17 0.39 -17.22
CA GLY A 221 6.74 -0.42 -18.37
C GLY A 221 6.41 0.42 -19.59
N TYR A 222 5.77 1.57 -19.39
CA TYR A 222 5.47 2.51 -20.47
C TYR A 222 6.73 3.15 -21.04
N LEU A 223 7.63 3.61 -20.17
CA LEU A 223 8.88 4.26 -20.59
C LEU A 223 9.76 3.33 -21.41
N ILE A 224 9.89 2.07 -21.00
CA ILE A 224 10.67 1.08 -21.73
C ILE A 224 10.02 0.78 -23.09
N GLU A 225 8.72 0.51 -23.12
CA GLU A 225 7.99 0.11 -24.34
C GLU A 225 7.92 1.22 -25.38
N HIS A 226 7.62 2.46 -24.96
CA HIS A 226 7.30 3.57 -25.88
C HIS A 226 8.44 4.56 -26.08
N LEU A 227 9.35 4.72 -25.11
CA LEU A 227 10.48 5.64 -25.19
C LEU A 227 11.82 4.94 -25.37
N GLY A 228 11.93 3.63 -25.08
CA GLY A 228 13.20 2.93 -25.01
C GLY A 228 14.11 3.44 -23.90
N ALA A 229 13.53 3.99 -22.82
CA ALA A 229 14.23 4.70 -21.75
C ALA A 229 14.65 3.77 -20.59
N GLU A 230 15.27 2.62 -20.90
CA GLU A 230 15.74 1.64 -19.91
C GLU A 230 16.78 2.23 -18.96
N ASP A 231 17.64 3.10 -19.46
CA ASP A 231 18.66 3.80 -18.67
C ASP A 231 18.06 4.76 -17.65
N ILE A 232 17.03 5.51 -18.00
CA ILE A 232 16.27 6.36 -17.04
C ILE A 232 15.68 5.49 -15.93
N VAL A 233 15.00 4.41 -16.29
CA VAL A 233 14.40 3.49 -15.33
C VAL A 233 15.44 2.91 -14.37
N LYS A 234 16.60 2.45 -14.90
CA LYS A 234 17.68 1.92 -14.10
C LYS A 234 18.23 2.95 -13.12
N GLU A 235 18.54 4.15 -13.60
CA GLU A 235 19.07 5.25 -12.79
C GLU A 235 18.13 5.66 -11.67
N GLU A 236 16.83 5.78 -11.95
CA GLU A 236 15.84 6.12 -10.93
C GLU A 236 15.73 5.04 -9.83
N VAL A 237 15.80 3.75 -10.18
CA VAL A 237 15.78 2.66 -9.19
C VAL A 237 17.08 2.63 -8.39
N GLU A 238 18.23 2.80 -9.01
CA GLU A 238 19.54 2.88 -8.33
C GLU A 238 19.55 4.02 -7.31
N TYR A 239 19.11 5.20 -7.72
CA TYR A 239 19.01 6.36 -6.83
C TYR A 239 17.96 6.14 -5.73
N GLY A 240 16.83 5.54 -6.05
CA GLY A 240 15.82 5.17 -5.08
C GLY A 240 16.34 4.20 -4.03
N ALA A 241 17.11 3.19 -4.43
CA ALA A 241 17.75 2.24 -3.51
C ALA A 241 18.79 2.94 -2.62
N GLU A 242 19.56 3.89 -3.15
CA GLU A 242 20.48 4.70 -2.34
C GLU A 242 19.76 5.54 -1.29
N ILE A 243 18.66 6.22 -1.66
CA ILE A 243 17.83 6.99 -0.72
C ILE A 243 17.28 6.07 0.37
N THR A 244 16.71 4.92 0.00
CA THR A 244 16.15 3.96 0.95
C THR A 244 17.22 3.50 1.96
N ARG A 245 18.41 3.14 1.47
CA ARG A 245 19.55 2.73 2.30
C ARG A 245 20.00 3.84 3.24
N ARG A 246 20.19 5.04 2.72
CA ARG A 246 20.68 6.19 3.49
C ARG A 246 19.68 6.65 4.53
N VAL A 247 18.40 6.73 4.17
CA VAL A 247 17.36 7.32 5.02
C VAL A 247 16.79 6.32 6.00
N VAL A 248 16.48 5.10 5.57
CA VAL A 248 15.88 4.09 6.46
C VAL A 248 16.94 3.25 7.19
N GLY A 249 18.14 3.12 6.62
CA GLY A 249 19.24 2.36 7.20
C GLY A 249 19.18 0.86 6.89
N VAL A 250 18.46 0.46 5.83
CA VAL A 250 18.36 -0.93 5.39
C VAL A 250 18.68 -1.08 3.91
N GLU A 251 19.29 -2.20 3.54
CA GLU A 251 19.51 -2.54 2.14
C GLU A 251 18.20 -3.08 1.53
N PRO A 252 17.57 -2.39 0.57
CA PRO A 252 16.37 -2.88 -0.07
C PRO A 252 16.70 -4.10 -0.95
N ARG A 253 15.94 -5.17 -0.81
CA ARG A 253 16.04 -6.38 -1.65
C ARG A 253 14.81 -6.56 -2.54
N GLY A 254 13.78 -5.80 -2.29
CA GLY A 254 12.57 -5.75 -3.09
C GLY A 254 12.30 -4.34 -3.61
N ALA A 255 11.55 -4.26 -4.69
CA ALA A 255 11.08 -3.00 -5.25
C ALA A 255 9.57 -2.98 -5.43
N TRP A 256 8.97 -1.82 -5.19
CA TRP A 256 7.65 -1.50 -5.69
C TRP A 256 7.81 -0.93 -7.10
N THR A 257 7.25 -1.61 -8.08
CA THR A 257 7.19 -1.08 -9.45
C THR A 257 6.06 -0.04 -9.51
N PRO A 258 6.34 1.23 -9.79
CA PRO A 258 5.31 2.27 -9.87
C PRO A 258 4.14 1.83 -10.72
N GLU A 259 2.91 2.02 -10.21
CA GLU A 259 1.66 1.61 -10.88
C GLU A 259 1.62 0.11 -11.27
N MET A 260 2.50 -0.70 -10.69
CA MET A 260 2.77 -2.07 -11.17
C MET A 260 3.02 -2.11 -12.69
N ALA A 261 3.51 -1.01 -13.25
CA ALA A 261 3.77 -0.85 -14.68
C ALA A 261 5.00 -1.65 -15.10
N PHE A 262 4.82 -2.94 -15.29
CA PHE A 262 5.87 -3.91 -15.52
C PHE A 262 6.25 -4.02 -17.01
N HIS A 263 7.51 -4.35 -17.26
CA HIS A 263 8.06 -4.80 -18.54
C HIS A 263 9.13 -5.85 -18.28
N MET A 264 9.30 -6.84 -19.17
CA MET A 264 10.26 -7.94 -18.97
C MET A 264 11.71 -7.50 -18.74
N LYS A 265 12.13 -6.39 -19.32
CA LYS A 265 13.48 -5.81 -19.11
C LYS A 265 13.72 -5.35 -17.67
N LEU A 266 12.65 -5.11 -16.87
CA LEU A 266 12.79 -4.81 -15.45
C LEU A 266 13.41 -5.97 -14.67
N VAL A 267 13.25 -7.20 -15.14
CA VAL A 267 13.89 -8.37 -14.50
C VAL A 267 15.39 -8.20 -14.44
N ASP A 268 15.99 -7.82 -15.56
CA ASP A 268 17.45 -7.63 -15.65
C ASP A 268 17.89 -6.34 -14.93
N ILE A 269 17.17 -5.24 -15.10
CA ILE A 269 17.43 -3.98 -14.40
C ILE A 269 17.44 -4.18 -12.89
N TYR A 270 16.41 -4.85 -12.34
CA TYR A 270 16.32 -5.13 -10.91
C TYR A 270 17.42 -6.08 -10.44
N SER A 271 17.69 -7.15 -11.20
CA SER A 271 18.75 -8.11 -10.88
C SER A 271 20.13 -7.44 -10.84
N ASP A 272 20.44 -6.55 -11.80
CA ASP A 272 21.71 -5.83 -11.87
C ASP A 272 22.00 -4.98 -10.62
N ILE A 273 20.96 -4.44 -9.98
CA ILE A 273 21.09 -3.59 -8.78
C ILE A 273 20.81 -4.35 -7.47
N GLY A 274 20.66 -5.68 -7.53
CA GLY A 274 20.50 -6.55 -6.37
C GLY A 274 19.08 -6.59 -5.80
N ILE A 275 18.08 -6.19 -6.56
CA ILE A 275 16.66 -6.38 -6.23
C ILE A 275 16.24 -7.80 -6.62
N GLU A 276 15.69 -8.53 -5.68
CA GLU A 276 15.38 -9.95 -5.78
C GLU A 276 13.89 -10.23 -6.02
N TYR A 277 12.99 -9.30 -5.65
CA TYR A 277 11.54 -9.48 -5.73
C TYR A 277 10.75 -8.20 -5.93
N THR A 278 9.55 -8.36 -6.49
CA THR A 278 8.53 -7.30 -6.64
C THR A 278 7.13 -7.85 -6.46
N VAL A 279 6.13 -6.94 -6.44
CA VAL A 279 4.70 -7.26 -6.38
C VAL A 279 4.02 -6.75 -7.62
N LEU A 280 3.20 -7.60 -8.25
CA LEU A 280 2.36 -7.26 -9.39
C LEU A 280 0.90 -7.66 -9.13
N ASP A 281 0.02 -7.37 -10.07
CA ASP A 281 -1.41 -7.64 -9.96
C ASP A 281 -1.78 -9.02 -10.52
N ASN A 282 -2.64 -9.79 -9.82
CA ASN A 282 -3.01 -11.12 -10.27
C ASN A 282 -3.84 -11.12 -11.56
N LYS A 283 -4.71 -10.14 -11.76
CA LYS A 283 -5.63 -10.08 -12.91
C LYS A 283 -4.95 -9.57 -14.17
N CYS A 284 -4.20 -8.46 -14.04
CA CYS A 284 -3.57 -7.83 -15.20
C CYS A 284 -2.28 -8.53 -15.61
N HIS A 285 -1.55 -9.11 -14.67
CA HIS A 285 -0.25 -9.72 -14.94
C HIS A 285 -0.32 -11.24 -14.92
N LEU A 286 -0.65 -11.91 -13.77
CA LEU A 286 -0.57 -13.38 -13.68
C LEU A 286 -1.52 -14.09 -14.67
N GLU A 287 -2.78 -13.69 -14.72
CA GLU A 287 -3.77 -14.35 -15.59
C GLU A 287 -3.44 -14.23 -17.09
N ARG A 288 -2.59 -13.27 -17.46
CA ARG A 288 -2.15 -13.03 -18.84
C ARG A 288 -0.70 -13.43 -19.10
N SER A 289 0.01 -13.93 -18.08
CA SER A 289 1.40 -14.40 -18.20
C SER A 289 1.47 -15.72 -18.97
N VAL A 290 2.67 -16.02 -19.49
CA VAL A 290 3.00 -17.30 -20.14
C VAL A 290 3.97 -18.10 -19.25
N GLY A 291 3.80 -19.40 -19.19
CA GLY A 291 4.61 -20.30 -18.39
C GLY A 291 3.78 -21.22 -17.50
N ASP A 292 4.40 -21.72 -16.43
CA ASP A 292 3.76 -22.59 -15.44
C ASP A 292 2.89 -21.76 -14.48
N ARG A 293 1.68 -21.42 -14.92
CA ARG A 293 0.72 -20.67 -14.13
C ARG A 293 -0.03 -21.57 -13.16
N GLY A 294 -0.16 -21.12 -11.93
CA GLY A 294 -0.98 -21.71 -10.88
C GLY A 294 -1.81 -20.67 -10.15
N SER A 295 -1.90 -20.79 -8.84
CA SER A 295 -2.59 -19.82 -7.99
C SER A 295 -1.74 -18.57 -7.75
N HIS A 296 -2.39 -17.41 -7.58
CA HIS A 296 -1.71 -16.20 -7.06
C HIS A 296 -1.32 -16.31 -5.57
N LEU A 297 -1.69 -17.41 -4.90
CA LEU A 297 -1.30 -17.70 -3.52
C LEU A 297 0.10 -18.34 -3.42
N GLU A 298 0.90 -18.26 -4.47
CA GLU A 298 2.28 -18.73 -4.51
C GLU A 298 3.18 -17.73 -5.27
N PRO A 299 4.48 -17.65 -4.94
CA PRO A 299 5.41 -16.80 -5.66
C PRO A 299 5.89 -17.45 -6.96
N TYR A 300 6.30 -16.62 -7.92
CA TYR A 300 6.77 -17.02 -9.24
C TYR A 300 8.16 -16.51 -9.53
N VAL A 301 8.98 -17.31 -10.18
CA VAL A 301 10.25 -16.88 -10.77
C VAL A 301 10.00 -16.42 -12.21
N VAL A 302 10.33 -15.17 -12.49
CA VAL A 302 10.34 -14.61 -13.85
C VAL A 302 11.79 -14.51 -14.30
N LYS A 303 12.12 -15.09 -15.45
CA LYS A 303 13.47 -15.02 -16.01
C LYS A 303 13.57 -13.91 -17.04
N GLY A 304 14.55 -13.03 -16.87
CA GLY A 304 15.02 -12.09 -17.87
C GLY A 304 16.05 -12.74 -18.82
N GLU A 305 16.75 -11.92 -19.54
CA GLU A 305 17.87 -12.35 -20.41
C GLU A 305 19.11 -12.74 -19.60
N LYS A 306 19.41 -11.99 -18.53
CA LYS A 306 20.61 -12.14 -17.70
C LYS A 306 20.32 -12.54 -16.27
N GLY A 307 19.17 -12.13 -15.73
CA GLY A 307 18.80 -12.30 -14.34
C GLY A 307 17.49 -13.03 -14.13
N SER A 308 17.05 -13.07 -12.88
CA SER A 308 15.74 -13.58 -12.50
C SER A 308 15.17 -12.76 -11.34
N LEU A 309 13.86 -12.64 -11.31
CA LEU A 309 13.12 -11.88 -10.31
C LEU A 309 12.04 -12.78 -9.70
N LEU A 310 11.89 -12.75 -8.39
CA LEU A 310 10.76 -13.35 -7.72
C LEU A 310 9.58 -12.39 -7.73
N VAL A 311 8.45 -12.82 -8.25
CA VAL A 311 7.25 -12.00 -8.35
C VAL A 311 6.15 -12.58 -7.47
N PHE A 312 5.62 -11.74 -6.60
CA PHE A 312 4.40 -11.99 -5.86
C PHE A 312 3.23 -11.31 -6.58
N PHE A 313 2.06 -11.94 -6.55
CA PHE A 313 0.87 -11.34 -7.16
C PHE A 313 -0.15 -11.00 -6.07
N ARG A 314 -0.53 -9.71 -6.00
CA ARG A 314 -1.55 -9.27 -5.04
C ARG A 314 -2.90 -9.90 -5.38
N ASP A 315 -3.67 -10.24 -4.36
CA ASP A 315 -5.10 -10.52 -4.50
C ASP A 315 -5.85 -9.20 -4.75
N ARG A 316 -6.26 -8.99 -5.98
CA ARG A 316 -6.97 -7.77 -6.38
C ARG A 316 -8.28 -7.60 -5.61
N GLU A 317 -9.04 -8.68 -5.39
CA GLU A 317 -10.35 -8.59 -4.76
C GLU A 317 -10.25 -8.00 -3.35
N ILE A 318 -9.31 -8.47 -2.54
CA ILE A 318 -9.12 -7.98 -1.17
C ILE A 318 -8.44 -6.61 -1.18
N SER A 319 -7.43 -6.41 -2.04
CA SER A 319 -6.73 -5.13 -2.16
C SER A 319 -7.70 -4.00 -2.57
N ASP A 320 -8.52 -4.24 -3.60
CA ASP A 320 -9.50 -3.25 -4.07
C ASP A 320 -10.68 -3.08 -3.07
N ALA A 321 -11.03 -4.13 -2.32
CA ALA A 321 -12.03 -3.99 -1.25
C ALA A 321 -11.54 -3.04 -0.15
N LEU A 322 -10.26 -3.12 0.22
CA LEU A 322 -9.65 -2.18 1.16
C LEU A 322 -9.52 -0.77 0.56
N SER A 323 -9.07 -0.66 -0.69
CA SER A 323 -8.80 0.62 -1.35
C SER A 323 -10.08 1.42 -1.63
N PHE A 324 -11.17 0.77 -2.08
CA PHE A 324 -12.28 1.46 -2.72
C PHE A 324 -13.65 1.18 -2.09
N LYS A 325 -13.75 0.23 -1.15
CA LYS A 325 -15.04 -0.17 -0.57
C LYS A 325 -15.11 0.07 0.95
N ASN A 326 -14.40 1.07 1.43
CA ASN A 326 -14.25 1.41 2.85
C ASN A 326 -15.21 2.51 3.30
N SER A 327 -16.49 2.34 3.08
CA SER A 327 -17.53 3.29 3.55
C SER A 327 -18.07 2.87 4.91
N PHE A 328 -17.84 3.71 5.93
CA PHE A 328 -18.25 3.42 7.31
C PHE A 328 -19.33 4.42 7.80
N ARG A 329 -20.36 3.91 8.49
CA ARG A 329 -21.43 4.74 9.05
C ARG A 329 -21.04 5.32 10.41
N SER A 330 -20.40 4.49 11.23
CA SER A 330 -19.97 4.80 12.59
C SER A 330 -18.66 4.07 12.91
N GLU A 331 -18.05 4.37 14.06
CA GLU A 331 -16.85 3.69 14.54
C GLU A 331 -17.09 2.19 14.75
N ILE A 332 -18.20 1.82 15.40
CA ILE A 332 -18.53 0.40 15.61
C ILE A 332 -18.83 -0.34 14.30
N HIS A 333 -19.37 0.35 13.28
CA HIS A 333 -19.51 -0.21 11.94
C HIS A 333 -18.15 -0.38 11.25
N ALA A 334 -17.20 0.54 11.44
CA ALA A 334 -15.85 0.40 10.93
C ALA A 334 -15.14 -0.82 11.53
N VAL A 335 -15.20 -0.97 12.85
CA VAL A 335 -14.67 -2.13 13.59
C VAL A 335 -15.30 -3.45 13.12
N ARG A 336 -16.63 -3.45 12.90
CA ARG A 336 -17.34 -4.64 12.36
C ARG A 336 -16.91 -4.96 10.92
N SER A 337 -16.71 -3.94 10.10
CA SER A 337 -16.27 -4.09 8.71
C SER A 337 -14.85 -4.68 8.60
N ALA A 338 -13.98 -4.38 9.56
CA ALA A 338 -12.64 -4.99 9.64
C ALA A 338 -12.73 -6.52 9.80
N TYR A 339 -13.72 -7.00 10.54
CA TYR A 339 -13.96 -8.43 10.68
C TYR A 339 -14.33 -9.12 9.36
N GLU A 340 -15.12 -8.47 8.50
CA GLU A 340 -15.48 -9.02 7.19
C GLU A 340 -14.24 -9.18 6.28
N ILE A 341 -13.30 -8.24 6.34
CA ILE A 341 -12.04 -8.35 5.61
C ILE A 341 -11.17 -9.47 6.19
N ALA A 342 -11.06 -9.56 7.52
CA ALA A 342 -10.32 -10.65 8.17
C ALA A 342 -10.91 -12.04 7.82
N LEU A 343 -12.25 -12.15 7.77
CA LEU A 343 -12.94 -13.39 7.35
C LEU A 343 -12.63 -13.73 5.89
N LYS A 344 -12.67 -12.77 4.96
CA LYS A 344 -12.31 -12.99 3.56
C LYS A 344 -10.87 -13.47 3.40
N ILE A 345 -9.94 -12.86 4.13
CA ILE A 345 -8.53 -13.28 4.16
C ILE A 345 -8.42 -14.72 4.65
N ALA A 346 -9.09 -15.04 5.75
CA ALA A 346 -9.07 -16.39 6.30
C ALA A 346 -9.69 -17.43 5.34
N GLU A 347 -10.80 -17.10 4.69
CA GLU A 347 -11.46 -17.97 3.71
C GLU A 347 -10.59 -18.21 2.47
N LYS A 348 -9.87 -17.20 1.96
CA LYS A 348 -8.91 -17.35 0.85
C LYS A 348 -7.76 -18.30 1.20
N LEU A 349 -7.36 -18.35 2.45
CA LEU A 349 -6.27 -19.17 2.94
C LEU A 349 -6.69 -20.55 3.46
N LEU A 350 -7.95 -20.95 3.35
CA LEU A 350 -8.42 -22.26 3.84
C LEU A 350 -7.60 -23.44 3.31
N ALA A 351 -7.28 -23.43 2.03
CA ALA A 351 -6.46 -24.48 1.37
C ALA A 351 -4.94 -24.28 1.56
N GLY A 352 -4.52 -23.27 2.30
CA GLY A 352 -3.10 -22.90 2.44
C GLY A 352 -2.61 -21.93 1.38
N GLY A 353 -1.32 -21.62 1.43
CA GLY A 353 -0.63 -20.73 0.50
C GLY A 353 -0.19 -19.41 1.10
N THR A 354 0.23 -18.50 0.24
CA THR A 354 0.70 -17.16 0.58
C THR A 354 -0.19 -16.12 -0.08
N LEU A 355 -1.01 -15.45 0.70
CA LEU A 355 -1.85 -14.36 0.22
C LEU A 355 -1.09 -13.03 0.33
N VAL A 356 -1.04 -12.28 -0.76
CA VAL A 356 -0.47 -10.93 -0.80
C VAL A 356 -1.58 -9.93 -1.02
N VAL A 357 -1.70 -8.98 -0.10
CA VAL A 357 -2.59 -7.82 -0.21
C VAL A 357 -1.72 -6.59 -0.32
N ALA A 358 -1.84 -5.86 -1.44
CA ALA A 358 -0.97 -4.73 -1.74
C ALA A 358 -1.77 -3.55 -2.29
N LEU A 359 -1.62 -2.38 -1.69
CA LEU A 359 -2.35 -1.16 -2.01
C LEU A 359 -1.63 0.08 -1.47
N ASP A 360 -2.10 1.26 -1.88
CA ASP A 360 -1.64 2.53 -1.30
C ASP A 360 -1.95 2.56 0.19
N GLY A 361 -0.99 3.03 0.98
CA GLY A 361 -1.14 3.05 2.43
C GLY A 361 -1.90 4.27 2.95
N GLU A 362 -1.92 5.37 2.18
CA GLU A 362 -2.57 6.63 2.57
C GLU A 362 -3.91 6.84 1.87
N ASN A 363 -3.97 6.60 0.56
CA ASN A 363 -5.10 7.02 -0.28
C ASN A 363 -6.44 6.41 0.16
N TRP A 364 -6.46 5.13 0.52
CA TRP A 364 -7.66 4.47 1.00
C TRP A 364 -8.20 5.07 2.30
N MET A 365 -7.33 5.68 3.11
CA MET A 365 -7.72 6.33 4.37
C MET A 365 -8.27 7.73 4.12
N ILE A 366 -7.57 8.56 3.36
CA ILE A 366 -7.92 9.97 3.18
C ILE A 366 -9.06 10.18 2.17
N PHE A 367 -9.19 9.31 1.16
CA PHE A 367 -10.30 9.39 0.19
C PHE A 367 -11.55 8.65 0.62
N SER A 368 -11.57 8.07 1.82
CA SER A 368 -12.79 7.56 2.44
C SER A 368 -13.80 8.68 2.66
N GLN A 369 -15.10 8.35 2.61
CA GLN A 369 -16.17 9.32 2.93
C GLN A 369 -16.04 9.90 4.36
N LYS A 370 -15.47 9.15 5.29
CA LYS A 370 -15.23 9.53 6.68
C LYS A 370 -13.82 9.09 7.09
N PRO A 371 -12.78 9.82 6.70
CA PRO A 371 -11.38 9.46 6.97
C PRO A 371 -11.08 9.03 8.41
N PRO A 372 -11.59 9.72 9.47
CA PRO A 372 -11.32 9.33 10.85
C PRO A 372 -11.78 7.90 11.22
N LEU A 373 -12.75 7.34 10.51
CA LEU A 373 -13.24 5.98 10.77
C LEU A 373 -12.34 4.88 10.18
N THR A 374 -11.40 5.23 9.32
CA THR A 374 -10.45 4.27 8.76
C THR A 374 -9.40 3.84 9.77
N ALA A 375 -9.06 4.70 10.73
CA ALA A 375 -8.10 4.39 11.78
C ALA A 375 -8.57 3.26 12.71
N PRO A 376 -9.77 3.29 13.33
CA PRO A 376 -10.27 2.17 14.13
C PRO A 376 -10.52 0.90 13.29
N PHE A 377 -10.91 1.05 12.02
CA PHE A 377 -10.99 -0.07 11.10
C PHE A 377 -9.63 -0.76 10.94
N TYR A 378 -8.56 0.00 10.63
CA TYR A 378 -7.23 -0.55 10.42
C TYR A 378 -6.66 -1.20 11.68
N GLU A 379 -6.77 -0.53 12.82
CA GLU A 379 -6.33 -1.11 14.09
C GLU A 379 -7.06 -2.42 14.43
N LYS A 380 -8.39 -2.47 14.21
CA LYS A 380 -9.15 -3.69 14.43
C LYS A 380 -8.76 -4.80 13.47
N LEU A 381 -8.53 -4.48 12.20
CA LEU A 381 -8.06 -5.46 11.21
C LEU A 381 -6.72 -6.08 11.66
N VAL A 382 -5.75 -5.26 12.03
CA VAL A 382 -4.45 -5.74 12.54
C VAL A 382 -4.63 -6.61 13.78
N SER A 383 -5.48 -6.20 14.72
CA SER A 383 -5.78 -6.97 15.93
C SER A 383 -6.37 -8.34 15.63
N LEU A 384 -7.33 -8.43 14.69
CA LEU A 384 -7.96 -9.68 14.27
C LEU A 384 -6.98 -10.62 13.57
N LEU A 385 -6.11 -10.07 12.69
CA LEU A 385 -5.08 -10.85 12.02
C LEU A 385 -4.03 -11.40 13.01
N LEU A 386 -3.66 -10.60 14.00
CA LEU A 386 -2.79 -11.06 15.09
C LEU A 386 -3.46 -12.12 15.98
N ALA A 387 -4.78 -12.04 16.20
CA ALA A 387 -5.51 -13.08 16.89
C ALA A 387 -5.49 -14.40 16.09
N CYS A 388 -5.67 -14.35 14.76
CA CYS A 388 -5.50 -15.52 13.89
C CYS A 388 -4.09 -16.09 13.94
N GLN A 389 -3.05 -15.24 14.03
CA GLN A 389 -1.66 -15.67 14.17
C GLN A 389 -1.42 -16.35 15.52
N ARG A 390 -1.89 -15.77 16.62
CA ARG A 390 -1.77 -16.36 17.97
C ARG A 390 -2.50 -17.70 18.09
N LEU A 391 -3.62 -17.84 17.38
CA LEU A 391 -4.34 -19.09 17.26
C LEU A 391 -3.58 -20.15 16.44
N GLY A 392 -2.54 -19.76 15.71
CA GLY A 392 -1.77 -20.66 14.81
C GLY A 392 -2.46 -20.91 13.47
N TYR A 393 -3.49 -20.14 13.12
CA TYR A 393 -4.20 -20.30 11.85
C TYR A 393 -3.40 -19.77 10.66
N LEU A 394 -2.79 -18.60 10.79
CA LEU A 394 -1.95 -17.97 9.75
C LEU A 394 -0.70 -17.34 10.37
N GLU A 395 0.28 -17.06 9.53
CA GLU A 395 1.48 -16.30 9.85
C GLU A 395 1.46 -14.97 9.09
N LEU A 396 1.64 -13.86 9.79
CA LEU A 396 1.93 -12.56 9.20
C LEU A 396 3.42 -12.50 8.85
N ALA A 397 3.73 -12.29 7.58
CA ALA A 397 5.10 -12.33 7.08
C ALA A 397 5.42 -11.09 6.24
N THR A 398 6.69 -10.69 6.24
CA THR A 398 7.20 -9.74 5.26
C THR A 398 7.48 -10.46 3.94
N LEU A 399 7.52 -9.74 2.82
CA LEU A 399 7.91 -10.34 1.53
C LEU A 399 9.32 -10.92 1.62
N ARG A 400 10.24 -10.25 2.29
CA ARG A 400 11.62 -10.74 2.52
C ARG A 400 11.66 -12.08 3.26
N ASP A 401 10.76 -12.31 4.21
CA ASP A 401 10.67 -13.61 4.90
C ASP A 401 10.18 -14.70 3.95
N LEU A 402 9.20 -14.36 3.09
CA LEU A 402 8.63 -15.29 2.11
C LEU A 402 9.67 -15.70 1.06
N VAL A 403 10.51 -14.77 0.62
CA VAL A 403 11.63 -15.06 -0.32
C VAL A 403 12.56 -16.12 0.24
N LYS A 404 12.91 -16.04 1.52
CA LYS A 404 13.83 -16.97 2.19
C LYS A 404 13.27 -18.38 2.35
N ARG A 405 11.93 -18.53 2.38
CA ARG A 405 11.24 -19.77 2.73
C ARG A 405 10.61 -20.50 1.52
N ALA A 406 10.73 -19.93 0.31
CA ALA A 406 10.10 -20.51 -0.86
C ALA A 406 10.97 -21.62 -1.45
N ASP A 407 10.61 -22.90 -1.21
CA ASP A 407 11.36 -24.06 -1.67
C ASP A 407 11.03 -24.45 -3.12
N ALA A 408 9.77 -24.35 -3.53
CA ALA A 408 9.32 -24.65 -4.90
C ALA A 408 8.68 -23.39 -5.51
N ARG A 409 9.13 -23.01 -6.69
CA ARG A 409 8.68 -21.80 -7.37
C ARG A 409 8.30 -22.12 -8.79
N ARG A 410 7.07 -21.76 -9.17
CA ARG A 410 6.64 -21.82 -10.56
C ARG A 410 7.42 -20.82 -11.40
N LYS A 411 7.55 -21.10 -12.69
CA LYS A 411 8.32 -20.27 -13.62
C LYS A 411 7.40 -19.65 -14.66
N LEU A 412 7.48 -18.35 -14.79
CA LEU A 412 6.86 -17.60 -15.88
C LEU A 412 7.95 -17.23 -16.89
N THR A 413 7.66 -17.48 -18.17
CA THR A 413 8.55 -17.11 -19.28
C THR A 413 8.25 -15.73 -19.82
N HIS A 414 7.02 -15.24 -19.58
CA HIS A 414 6.61 -13.90 -19.97
C HIS A 414 5.54 -13.36 -19.03
N VAL A 415 5.69 -12.12 -18.61
CA VAL A 415 4.70 -11.29 -17.92
C VAL A 415 4.39 -10.11 -18.83
N PRO A 416 3.11 -9.80 -19.11
CA PRO A 416 2.76 -8.75 -20.07
C PRO A 416 3.21 -7.36 -19.62
N THR A 417 3.53 -6.51 -20.58
CA THR A 417 3.76 -5.08 -20.35
C THR A 417 2.44 -4.40 -20.10
N THR A 418 2.18 -4.06 -18.83
CA THR A 418 0.92 -3.44 -18.42
C THR A 418 1.03 -2.88 -17.00
N SER A 419 0.00 -2.16 -16.55
CA SER A 419 -0.17 -1.68 -15.18
C SER A 419 -1.21 -2.50 -14.41
N TRP A 420 -1.45 -2.16 -13.16
CA TRP A 420 -2.55 -2.73 -12.37
C TRP A 420 -3.95 -2.43 -12.95
N LEU A 421 -4.06 -1.46 -13.85
CA LEU A 421 -5.29 -1.15 -14.60
C LEU A 421 -5.44 -1.94 -15.92
N CYS A 422 -4.56 -2.89 -16.20
CA CYS A 422 -4.52 -3.67 -17.43
C CYS A 422 -4.24 -2.85 -18.70
N GLY A 423 -3.52 -1.75 -18.58
CA GLY A 423 -3.14 -0.85 -19.66
C GLY A 423 -2.56 0.45 -19.12
N PHE A 424 -2.38 1.42 -19.98
CA PHE A 424 -1.79 2.73 -19.65
C PHE A 424 -2.71 3.91 -19.98
N ALA A 425 -4.01 3.67 -20.18
CA ALA A 425 -4.96 4.70 -20.62
C ALA A 425 -5.03 5.92 -19.68
N LYS A 426 -4.85 5.71 -18.36
CA LYS A 426 -4.83 6.80 -17.37
C LYS A 426 -3.68 7.77 -17.58
N TRP A 427 -2.55 7.30 -18.10
CA TRP A 427 -1.34 8.11 -18.32
C TRP A 427 -1.13 8.49 -19.78
N HIS A 428 -1.79 7.77 -20.71
CA HIS A 428 -1.77 8.10 -22.14
C HIS A 428 -3.02 7.55 -22.83
N GLY A 429 -4.02 8.40 -23.02
CA GLY A 429 -5.25 8.06 -23.73
C GLY A 429 -6.50 8.77 -23.22
N GLU A 430 -6.71 8.88 -21.91
CA GLU A 430 -7.91 9.52 -21.37
C GLU A 430 -7.88 11.06 -21.44
N VAL A 431 -6.70 11.68 -21.39
CA VAL A 431 -6.54 13.13 -21.58
C VAL A 431 -6.02 13.42 -22.98
N ARG A 432 -6.68 14.33 -23.68
CA ARG A 432 -6.33 14.71 -25.07
C ARG A 432 -4.88 15.17 -25.22
N ASP A 433 -4.38 15.93 -24.24
CA ASP A 433 -3.07 16.55 -24.31
C ASP A 433 -1.93 15.58 -23.96
N HIS A 434 -2.21 14.41 -23.40
CA HIS A 434 -1.19 13.41 -23.07
C HIS A 434 -0.26 13.13 -24.25
N THR A 435 -0.79 12.94 -25.45
CA THR A 435 0.02 12.62 -26.64
C THR A 435 1.03 13.72 -26.94
N ILE A 436 0.62 14.98 -26.87
CA ILE A 436 1.51 16.14 -27.17
C ILE A 436 2.68 16.18 -26.16
N TYR A 437 2.35 15.97 -24.88
CA TYR A 437 3.35 15.99 -23.82
C TYR A 437 4.29 14.78 -23.88
N TRP A 438 3.77 13.59 -24.18
CA TRP A 438 4.62 12.41 -24.37
C TRP A 438 5.58 12.55 -25.57
N GLU A 439 5.11 13.08 -26.68
CA GLU A 439 5.97 13.37 -27.85
C GLU A 439 7.05 14.42 -27.50
N ARG A 440 6.73 15.40 -26.67
CA ARG A 440 7.73 16.38 -26.19
C ARG A 440 8.75 15.71 -25.26
N ALA A 441 8.31 14.93 -24.30
CA ALA A 441 9.19 14.20 -23.39
C ALA A 441 10.13 13.25 -24.16
N LYS A 442 9.59 12.52 -25.15
CA LYS A 442 10.36 11.63 -26.02
C LYS A 442 11.43 12.36 -26.82
N ARG A 443 11.09 13.50 -27.43
CA ARG A 443 12.08 14.32 -28.14
C ARG A 443 13.17 14.80 -27.21
N LEU A 444 12.82 15.31 -26.05
CA LEU A 444 13.80 15.82 -25.10
C LEU A 444 14.69 14.70 -24.54
N TYR A 445 14.16 13.52 -24.30
CA TYR A 445 14.99 12.37 -23.97
C TYR A 445 15.99 12.03 -25.11
N ALA A 446 15.55 12.04 -26.36
CA ALA A 446 16.44 11.85 -27.51
C ALA A 446 17.52 12.92 -27.57
N THR A 447 17.18 14.20 -27.33
CA THR A 447 18.14 15.32 -27.29
C THR A 447 19.15 15.14 -26.14
N VAL A 448 18.74 14.67 -24.97
CA VAL A 448 19.69 14.35 -23.89
C VAL A 448 20.68 13.28 -24.34
N ARG A 449 20.18 12.21 -24.98
CA ARG A 449 21.01 11.11 -25.49
C ARG A 449 22.01 11.57 -26.57
N GLU A 450 21.56 12.43 -27.46
CA GLU A 450 22.44 13.04 -28.51
C GLU A 450 23.52 13.89 -27.85
N TYR A 451 23.16 14.78 -26.93
CA TYR A 451 24.10 15.57 -26.17
C TYR A 451 25.18 14.70 -25.48
N GLU A 452 24.73 13.63 -24.81
CA GLU A 452 25.64 12.70 -24.10
C GLU A 452 26.56 11.94 -25.05
N SER A 453 26.13 11.67 -26.28
CA SER A 453 26.99 11.03 -27.30
C SER A 453 28.14 11.91 -27.75
N GLU A 454 27.97 13.23 -27.73
CA GLU A 454 28.94 14.23 -28.14
C GLU A 454 29.84 14.70 -26.99
N HIS A 455 29.26 14.87 -25.79
CA HIS A 455 29.94 15.53 -24.66
C HIS A 455 30.19 14.58 -23.47
N GLY A 456 29.64 13.37 -23.50
CA GLY A 456 29.64 12.47 -22.35
C GLY A 456 28.63 12.89 -21.28
N ARG A 457 28.64 12.18 -20.16
CA ARG A 457 27.79 12.47 -19.00
C ARG A 457 28.42 13.51 -18.08
N ASP A 458 28.23 14.76 -18.39
CA ASP A 458 28.67 15.91 -17.61
C ASP A 458 27.58 16.44 -16.65
N GLU A 459 27.83 17.56 -15.99
CA GLU A 459 26.87 18.19 -15.07
C GLU A 459 25.63 18.74 -15.78
N VAL A 460 25.73 19.08 -17.07
CA VAL A 460 24.60 19.56 -17.87
C VAL A 460 23.65 18.36 -18.12
N SER A 461 24.20 17.24 -18.60
CA SER A 461 23.37 16.05 -18.85
C SER A 461 22.77 15.47 -17.57
N LYS A 462 23.49 15.46 -16.45
CA LYS A 462 22.95 15.02 -15.16
C LYS A 462 21.75 15.87 -14.72
N ARG A 463 21.84 17.17 -14.84
CA ARG A 463 20.75 18.10 -14.54
C ARG A 463 19.57 17.92 -15.50
N ALA A 464 19.82 17.69 -16.77
CA ALA A 464 18.79 17.42 -17.76
C ALA A 464 18.06 16.10 -17.46
N ARG A 465 18.77 15.03 -17.09
CA ARG A 465 18.18 13.76 -16.66
C ARG A 465 17.36 13.92 -15.39
N TRP A 466 17.87 14.64 -14.41
CA TRP A 466 17.12 14.94 -13.19
C TRP A 466 15.80 15.65 -13.47
N ALA A 467 15.81 16.62 -14.38
CA ALA A 467 14.60 17.32 -14.79
C ALA A 467 13.64 16.40 -15.57
N LEU A 468 14.18 15.51 -16.42
CA LEU A 468 13.36 14.48 -17.07
C LEU A 468 12.66 13.57 -16.05
N TRP A 469 13.36 13.03 -15.05
CA TRP A 469 12.75 12.17 -14.05
C TRP A 469 11.52 12.83 -13.41
N HIS A 470 11.67 14.09 -12.98
CA HIS A 470 10.55 14.82 -12.36
C HIS A 470 9.38 15.08 -13.31
N SER A 471 9.66 15.26 -14.60
CA SER A 471 8.60 15.45 -15.61
C SER A 471 7.87 14.14 -15.93
N LEU A 472 8.45 12.97 -15.60
CA LEU A 472 7.90 11.65 -15.90
C LEU A 472 7.17 11.01 -14.70
N ASP A 473 7.02 11.75 -13.59
CA ASP A 473 6.29 11.28 -12.42
C ASP A 473 4.84 10.91 -12.75
N SER A 474 4.44 9.68 -12.41
CA SER A 474 3.14 9.12 -12.79
C SER A 474 1.94 9.90 -12.26
N ASP A 475 2.06 10.51 -11.07
CA ASP A 475 0.96 11.25 -10.45
C ASP A 475 0.54 12.46 -11.29
N TYR A 476 1.50 13.13 -11.93
CA TYR A 476 1.20 14.28 -12.78
C TYR A 476 0.60 13.90 -14.13
N TRP A 477 0.81 12.66 -14.58
CA TRP A 477 0.23 12.11 -15.82
C TRP A 477 -1.10 11.39 -15.61
N TRP A 478 -1.46 11.08 -14.38
CA TRP A 478 -2.72 10.42 -14.07
C TRP A 478 -3.91 11.31 -14.48
N ALA A 479 -4.86 10.77 -15.25
CA ALA A 479 -5.92 11.55 -15.89
C ALA A 479 -6.71 12.45 -14.93
N GLU A 480 -7.07 11.95 -13.73
CA GLU A 480 -7.81 12.70 -12.71
C GLU A 480 -6.96 13.77 -12.00
N PHE A 481 -5.65 13.61 -12.01
CA PHE A 481 -4.67 14.52 -11.36
C PHE A 481 -3.77 15.22 -12.38
N TRP A 482 -4.13 15.17 -13.66
CA TRP A 482 -3.36 15.75 -14.75
C TRP A 482 -2.83 17.15 -14.44
N ASN A 483 -1.52 17.28 -14.38
CA ASN A 483 -0.86 18.53 -14.01
C ASN A 483 0.22 18.96 -15.02
N PRO A 484 -0.19 19.46 -16.19
CA PRO A 484 0.73 19.87 -17.23
C PRO A 484 1.68 20.99 -16.79
N ARG A 485 1.29 21.82 -15.82
CA ARG A 485 2.15 22.93 -15.34
C ARG A 485 3.44 22.45 -14.69
N VAL A 486 3.35 21.35 -13.89
CA VAL A 486 4.52 20.77 -13.26
C VAL A 486 5.39 20.07 -14.31
N ILE A 487 4.78 19.31 -15.21
CA ILE A 487 5.47 18.64 -16.31
C ILE A 487 6.20 19.68 -17.19
N ASP A 488 5.53 20.77 -17.60
CA ASP A 488 6.09 21.86 -18.37
C ASP A 488 7.31 22.49 -17.69
N ALA A 489 7.18 22.80 -16.38
CA ALA A 489 8.24 23.43 -15.63
C ALA A 489 9.54 22.62 -15.67
N TRP A 490 9.43 21.29 -15.57
CA TRP A 490 10.59 20.41 -15.62
C TRP A 490 11.10 20.17 -17.04
N LEU A 491 10.22 19.98 -18.04
CA LEU A 491 10.63 19.82 -19.44
C LEU A 491 11.32 21.09 -19.97
N GLN A 492 10.87 22.28 -19.54
CA GLN A 492 11.51 23.54 -19.90
C GLN A 492 12.95 23.63 -19.40
N VAL A 493 13.27 23.09 -18.22
CA VAL A 493 14.65 23.02 -17.74
C VAL A 493 15.53 22.21 -18.69
N VAL A 494 15.03 21.07 -19.19
CA VAL A 494 15.76 20.26 -20.16
C VAL A 494 16.04 21.06 -21.44
N GLU A 495 15.03 21.75 -21.97
CA GLU A 495 15.14 22.60 -23.16
C GLU A 495 16.17 23.72 -22.97
N GLU A 496 16.15 24.39 -21.82
CA GLU A 496 17.06 25.49 -21.50
C GLU A 496 18.51 25.01 -21.36
N LEU A 497 18.75 23.86 -20.73
CA LEU A 497 20.07 23.29 -20.55
C LEU A 497 20.70 22.83 -21.85
N LEU A 498 19.89 22.32 -22.78
CA LEU A 498 20.38 21.72 -24.03
C LEU A 498 20.21 22.63 -25.26
N LYS A 499 19.82 23.89 -25.10
CA LYS A 499 19.82 24.85 -26.20
C LYS A 499 21.22 24.96 -26.79
N PRO A 500 21.40 24.85 -28.12
CA PRO A 500 22.72 25.05 -28.77
C PRO A 500 23.30 26.40 -28.37
N ALA A 501 24.59 26.45 -28.09
CA ALA A 501 25.31 27.65 -27.74
C ALA A 501 25.30 28.75 -28.83
N THR A 502 24.80 28.44 -30.02
CA THR A 502 24.74 29.29 -31.22
C THR A 502 23.78 30.49 -31.13
N LEU A 503 22.98 30.62 -30.03
CA LEU A 503 22.10 31.77 -29.84
C LEU A 503 22.60 32.80 -28.81
N LYS A 504 23.87 32.71 -28.36
CA LYS A 504 24.47 33.68 -27.44
C LYS A 504 25.39 34.71 -28.10
N SER A 505 25.35 34.81 -29.40
CA SER A 505 26.09 35.87 -30.12
C SER A 505 25.12 36.65 -31.01
N HIS A 506 24.45 37.63 -30.40
CA HIS A 506 24.11 38.92 -31.03
C HIS A 506 23.67 39.89 -29.94
#